data_9b33bc8ca55830f08b7d235a46f83c55
#
_entry.id   9b33bc8ca55830f08b7d235a46f83c55
#
_cell.length_a   1.000
_cell.length_b   1.000
_cell.length_c   1.000
_cell.angle_alpha   90.00
_cell.angle_beta   90.00
_cell.angle_gamma   90.00
#
_symmetry.space_group_name_H-M   'P 1'
#
loop_
_entity.id
_entity.type
_entity.pdbx_description
1 polymer ?
#
loop_
_entity_poly.entity_id
_entity_poly.type
_entity_poly.pdbx_seq_one_letter_code
_entity_poly.pdbx_strand_id
1 'polypeptide(L)'
;MKYVSPNNKIQGFRFREAHFLTGNRYLCILMEERKIIHIDMDAFYASVEQRDHPELRGKPIAVGHSEERGVVSAASYEARKYGVRSAMSSLKAKQICPPLIFVPGRMSVYKEVSAQIHAIFHDYTDLIEPLSLDEAFLDVTHNKKGIPLAVDIAKEIKQRIREELNLVASAGISYNKFLAKVASDYRKPDGLCTIHPDQAQEFIDRLPIEAFWGVGKVTAKKMHSLGIHRGKELKQCTLEMLTRLFGKAGYIYYDFARGIDLRPVVAERIRKSVGCEHTLEKDITARSSVIIELYHVATELVERLKRNAFSGNTLTLKIKFYDFKQITRSLTQDKDLYRLDDILPLAKQLLKEVDYTIRPIRLIGLTVSNPKEEQEEIHEEWKQLELEFEGEE
;
A
#
# COMPACT_ATOMS: atom_id res chain seq x y z
N MET A 1 6.17 43.33 -19.09
CA MET A 1 7.32 42.97 -19.90
C MET A 1 8.15 41.93 -19.16
N LYS A 2 8.41 40.83 -19.81
CA LYS A 2 8.95 39.60 -19.19
C LYS A 2 10.37 39.40 -19.70
N TYR A 3 11.28 39.10 -18.86
CA TYR A 3 12.54 38.45 -19.30
C TYR A 3 12.62 37.10 -18.60
N VAL A 4 12.59 36.03 -19.41
CA VAL A 4 12.96 34.69 -19.02
C VAL A 4 14.40 34.51 -19.51
N SER A 5 15.30 34.27 -18.58
CA SER A 5 16.71 34.00 -18.84
C SER A 5 16.87 32.63 -19.51
N PRO A 6 17.75 32.48 -20.53
CA PRO A 6 17.84 31.25 -21.32
C PRO A 6 18.77 30.16 -20.79
N ASN A 7 19.10 30.12 -19.49
CA ASN A 7 20.09 29.18 -18.99
C ASN A 7 19.67 28.42 -17.72
N ASN A 8 18.54 27.75 -17.77
CA ASN A 8 18.30 26.63 -16.85
C ASN A 8 17.89 25.40 -17.66
N LYS A 9 18.88 24.62 -18.03
CA LYS A 9 18.70 23.26 -18.55
C LYS A 9 18.24 22.38 -17.38
N ILE A 10 16.93 22.28 -17.17
CA ILE A 10 16.34 21.13 -16.50
C ILE A 10 16.39 20.02 -17.54
N GLN A 11 17.29 19.06 -17.35
CA GLN A 11 17.38 17.88 -18.20
C GLN A 11 16.06 17.11 -18.07
N GLY A 12 15.34 16.96 -19.19
CA GLY A 12 14.28 15.96 -19.31
C GLY A 12 12.90 16.42 -19.75
N PHE A 13 12.64 17.70 -20.02
CA PHE A 13 11.32 18.12 -20.50
C PHE A 13 11.35 18.78 -21.88
N ARG A 14 10.79 18.13 -22.89
CA ARG A 14 10.47 18.74 -24.19
C ARG A 14 9.06 19.31 -24.16
N PHE A 15 8.92 20.62 -24.23
CA PHE A 15 7.64 21.29 -24.45
C PHE A 15 7.19 21.14 -25.92
N ARG A 16 6.04 20.55 -26.18
CA ARG A 16 5.30 20.72 -27.42
C ARG A 16 4.15 21.70 -27.19
N GLU A 17 3.81 22.46 -28.23
CA GLU A 17 2.98 23.66 -28.23
C GLU A 17 1.65 23.53 -27.47
N ALA A 18 1.39 24.51 -26.58
CA ALA A 18 0.14 24.64 -25.85
C ALA A 18 -0.92 25.36 -26.68
N HIS A 19 -2.03 24.72 -26.99
CA HIS A 19 -3.22 25.39 -27.47
C HIS A 19 -4.02 26.00 -26.31
N PHE A 20 -4.16 27.33 -26.33
CA PHE A 20 -5.00 28.07 -25.39
C PHE A 20 -6.47 27.96 -25.83
N LEU A 21 -7.30 27.28 -25.02
CA LEU A 21 -8.75 27.42 -25.08
C LEU A 21 -9.21 28.30 -23.93
N THR A 22 -9.95 29.35 -24.30
CA THR A 22 -10.50 30.38 -23.40
C THR A 22 -11.52 29.78 -22.43
N GLY A 23 -11.32 29.95 -21.12
CA GLY A 23 -12.39 29.80 -20.15
C GLY A 23 -12.11 29.00 -18.87
N ASN A 24 -11.06 28.20 -18.79
CA ASN A 24 -10.66 27.59 -17.53
C ASN A 24 -9.14 27.34 -17.56
N ARG A 25 -8.43 27.94 -16.61
CA ARG A 25 -6.98 27.81 -16.47
C ARG A 25 -6.59 26.41 -15.97
N TYR A 26 -6.72 25.41 -16.81
CA TYR A 26 -5.94 24.20 -16.69
C TYR A 26 -4.71 24.36 -17.57
N LEU A 27 -3.59 24.60 -16.95
CA LEU A 27 -2.28 24.46 -17.60
C LEU A 27 -2.18 22.99 -18.00
N CYS A 28 -2.56 22.66 -19.22
CA CYS A 28 -2.27 21.35 -19.83
C CYS A 28 -0.76 21.33 -20.08
N ILE A 29 0.02 21.07 -19.04
CA ILE A 29 1.38 20.58 -19.22
C ILE A 29 1.17 19.29 -19.98
N LEU A 30 1.63 19.24 -21.24
CA LEU A 30 1.79 18.00 -21.99
C LEU A 30 2.83 17.16 -21.22
N MET A 31 2.36 16.45 -20.21
CA MET A 31 3.15 15.44 -19.56
C MET A 31 3.35 14.36 -20.61
N GLU A 32 4.61 14.03 -20.88
CA GLU A 32 4.94 12.83 -21.61
C GLU A 32 4.05 11.68 -21.11
N GLU A 33 3.38 10.97 -22.02
CA GLU A 33 2.46 9.91 -21.63
C GLU A 33 3.20 8.87 -20.80
N ARG A 34 2.99 8.91 -19.48
CA ARG A 34 3.59 7.92 -18.59
C ARG A 34 3.13 6.52 -18.94
N LYS A 35 4.04 5.57 -18.79
CA LYS A 35 3.77 4.15 -19.00
C LYS A 35 3.93 3.43 -17.66
N ILE A 36 2.80 3.24 -16.99
CA ILE A 36 2.76 2.63 -15.66
C ILE A 36 2.25 1.19 -15.78
N ILE A 37 3.02 0.26 -15.25
CA ILE A 37 2.62 -1.13 -15.09
C ILE A 37 2.36 -1.38 -13.61
N HIS A 38 1.26 -2.05 -13.27
CA HIS A 38 1.04 -2.65 -11.97
C HIS A 38 1.10 -4.16 -12.12
N ILE A 39 2.03 -4.81 -11.41
CA ILE A 39 2.16 -6.26 -11.32
C ILE A 39 1.61 -6.72 -9.97
N ASP A 40 0.84 -7.81 -9.97
CA ASP A 40 0.23 -8.39 -8.78
C ASP A 40 0.24 -9.91 -8.91
N MET A 41 0.88 -10.59 -7.95
CA MET A 41 1.02 -12.05 -7.98
C MET A 41 -0.30 -12.73 -7.66
N ASP A 42 -0.68 -13.69 -8.46
CA ASP A 42 -1.95 -14.41 -8.31
C ASP A 42 -1.93 -15.34 -7.10
N ALA A 43 -2.74 -15.03 -6.08
CA ALA A 43 -2.86 -15.79 -4.83
C ALA A 43 -1.50 -16.10 -4.17
N PHE A 44 -0.60 -15.11 -4.10
CA PHE A 44 0.84 -15.23 -3.89
C PHE A 44 1.25 -16.30 -2.88
N TYR A 45 0.91 -16.17 -1.60
CA TYR A 45 1.36 -17.12 -0.58
C TYR A 45 0.82 -18.53 -0.86
N ALA A 46 -0.44 -18.66 -1.27
CA ALA A 46 -1.01 -19.96 -1.59
C ALA A 46 -0.35 -20.59 -2.84
N SER A 47 -0.01 -19.77 -3.84
CA SER A 47 0.69 -20.22 -5.03
C SER A 47 2.12 -20.69 -4.73
N VAL A 48 2.84 -20.00 -3.83
CA VAL A 48 4.16 -20.45 -3.34
C VAL A 48 4.04 -21.80 -2.61
N GLU A 49 3.03 -21.98 -1.75
CA GLU A 49 2.83 -23.25 -1.07
C GLU A 49 2.49 -24.38 -2.07
N GLN A 50 1.64 -24.15 -3.07
CA GLN A 50 1.31 -25.14 -4.11
C GLN A 50 2.49 -25.41 -5.06
N ARG A 51 3.39 -24.45 -5.25
CA ARG A 51 4.64 -24.64 -6.01
C ARG A 51 5.59 -25.59 -5.30
N ASP A 52 5.85 -25.30 -4.02
CA ASP A 52 6.84 -26.00 -3.20
C ASP A 52 6.34 -27.36 -2.71
N HIS A 53 5.02 -27.54 -2.60
CA HIS A 53 4.33 -28.73 -2.13
C HIS A 53 3.38 -29.27 -3.20
N PRO A 54 3.87 -30.10 -4.15
CA PRO A 54 3.08 -30.59 -5.27
C PRO A 54 1.77 -31.30 -4.88
N GLU A 55 1.74 -31.93 -3.70
CA GLU A 55 0.58 -32.58 -3.13
C GLU A 55 -0.59 -31.62 -2.81
N LEU A 56 -0.33 -30.32 -2.75
CA LEU A 56 -1.34 -29.26 -2.52
C LEU A 56 -1.93 -28.72 -3.83
N ARG A 57 -1.35 -29.05 -4.97
CA ARG A 57 -1.80 -28.54 -6.27
C ARG A 57 -3.23 -28.99 -6.58
N GLY A 58 -4.04 -28.07 -7.06
CA GLY A 58 -5.44 -28.31 -7.39
C GLY A 58 -6.36 -28.46 -6.17
N LYS A 59 -5.84 -28.37 -4.94
CA LYS A 59 -6.64 -28.44 -3.71
C LYS A 59 -6.99 -27.05 -3.19
N PRO A 60 -8.15 -26.90 -2.54
CA PRO A 60 -8.50 -25.67 -1.86
C PRO A 60 -7.61 -25.50 -0.61
N ILE A 61 -6.66 -24.57 -0.66
CA ILE A 61 -5.78 -24.26 0.47
C ILE A 61 -5.94 -22.82 0.93
N ALA A 62 -5.68 -22.59 2.21
CA ALA A 62 -5.56 -21.27 2.80
C ALA A 62 -4.28 -21.20 3.63
N VAL A 63 -3.47 -20.18 3.37
CA VAL A 63 -2.32 -19.88 4.22
C VAL A 63 -2.83 -19.14 5.45
N GLY A 64 -2.50 -19.66 6.64
CA GLY A 64 -2.97 -19.15 7.92
C GLY A 64 -3.05 -20.25 8.97
N HIS A 65 -3.60 -19.92 10.13
CA HIS A 65 -3.78 -20.86 11.23
C HIS A 65 -5.25 -21.34 11.29
N SER A 66 -5.44 -22.63 11.53
CA SER A 66 -6.78 -23.24 11.64
C SER A 66 -7.48 -23.00 12.98
N GLU A 67 -6.79 -22.37 13.93
CA GLU A 67 -7.24 -22.11 15.28
C GLU A 67 -8.48 -21.22 15.34
N GLU A 68 -9.16 -21.19 16.48
CA GLU A 68 -10.41 -20.45 16.69
C GLU A 68 -10.30 -18.97 16.31
N ARG A 69 -9.14 -18.34 16.60
CA ARG A 69 -8.85 -16.94 16.27
C ARG A 69 -8.01 -16.76 15.00
N GLY A 70 -7.79 -17.85 14.27
CA GLY A 70 -7.06 -17.86 13.02
C GLY A 70 -7.76 -17.04 11.92
N VAL A 71 -6.95 -16.50 11.01
CA VAL A 71 -7.39 -15.71 9.87
C VAL A 71 -6.70 -16.23 8.61
N VAL A 72 -7.43 -16.24 7.51
CA VAL A 72 -6.89 -16.52 6.17
C VAL A 72 -6.00 -15.37 5.74
N SER A 73 -4.70 -15.61 5.57
CA SER A 73 -3.76 -14.64 4.99
C SER A 73 -3.89 -14.61 3.46
N ALA A 74 -3.88 -15.79 2.82
CA ALA A 74 -4.12 -15.93 1.39
C ALA A 74 -4.91 -17.21 1.11
N ALA A 75 -5.75 -17.19 0.07
CA ALA A 75 -6.54 -18.35 -0.36
C ALA A 75 -6.22 -18.71 -1.81
N SER A 76 -6.04 -20.01 -2.11
CA SER A 76 -5.86 -20.50 -3.47
C SER A 76 -7.10 -20.24 -4.32
N TYR A 77 -6.96 -20.28 -5.64
CA TYR A 77 -8.11 -20.08 -6.54
C TYR A 77 -9.15 -21.17 -6.38
N GLU A 78 -8.76 -22.39 -6.03
CA GLU A 78 -9.66 -23.49 -5.70
C GLU A 78 -10.51 -23.12 -4.45
N ALA A 79 -9.88 -22.59 -3.40
CA ALA A 79 -10.59 -22.15 -2.20
C ALA A 79 -11.49 -20.92 -2.48
N ARG A 80 -11.04 -20.02 -3.36
CA ARG A 80 -11.84 -18.83 -3.76
C ARG A 80 -13.15 -19.21 -4.49
N LYS A 81 -13.20 -20.36 -5.18
CA LYS A 81 -14.44 -20.87 -5.79
C LYS A 81 -15.53 -21.16 -4.76
N TYR A 82 -15.16 -21.55 -3.53
CA TYR A 82 -16.09 -21.72 -2.40
C TYR A 82 -16.42 -20.40 -1.69
N GLY A 83 -15.83 -19.27 -2.09
CA GLY A 83 -16.04 -17.98 -1.46
C GLY A 83 -15.02 -17.64 -0.36
N VAL A 84 -13.99 -18.47 -0.14
CA VAL A 84 -12.91 -18.15 0.82
C VAL A 84 -12.12 -16.94 0.32
N ARG A 85 -11.82 -15.99 1.22
CA ARG A 85 -11.08 -14.77 0.92
C ARG A 85 -10.09 -14.43 2.04
N SER A 86 -9.06 -13.67 1.71
CA SER A 86 -8.16 -13.08 2.72
C SER A 86 -8.93 -12.28 3.75
N ALA A 87 -8.41 -12.21 4.97
CA ALA A 87 -9.01 -11.62 6.16
C ALA A 87 -10.29 -12.32 6.69
N MET A 88 -10.73 -13.42 6.09
CA MET A 88 -11.83 -14.23 6.62
C MET A 88 -11.36 -15.02 7.84
N SER A 89 -12.21 -15.17 8.89
CA SER A 89 -11.88 -16.05 10.01
C SER A 89 -11.76 -17.50 9.55
N SER A 90 -10.81 -18.25 10.12
CA SER A 90 -10.56 -19.65 9.76
C SER A 90 -11.77 -20.53 9.99
N LEU A 91 -12.54 -20.29 11.04
CA LEU A 91 -13.81 -21.01 11.31
C LEU A 91 -14.81 -20.82 10.15
N LYS A 92 -15.04 -19.57 9.73
CA LYS A 92 -15.96 -19.28 8.63
C LYS A 92 -15.44 -19.86 7.31
N ALA A 93 -14.14 -19.77 7.05
CA ALA A 93 -13.54 -20.34 5.85
C ALA A 93 -13.75 -21.87 5.78
N LYS A 94 -13.57 -22.56 6.91
CA LYS A 94 -13.78 -24.02 7.00
C LYS A 94 -15.26 -24.40 6.84
N GLN A 95 -16.18 -23.57 7.37
CA GLN A 95 -17.62 -23.79 7.21
C GLN A 95 -18.08 -23.73 5.76
N ILE A 96 -17.58 -22.73 4.99
CA ILE A 96 -17.97 -22.55 3.58
C ILE A 96 -17.19 -23.44 2.62
N CYS A 97 -16.03 -23.95 3.04
CA CYS A 97 -15.18 -24.86 2.27
C CYS A 97 -14.74 -26.03 3.16
N PRO A 98 -15.57 -27.07 3.35
CA PRO A 98 -15.24 -28.23 4.20
C PRO A 98 -13.90 -28.92 3.83
N PRO A 99 -13.53 -29.09 2.52
CA PRO A 99 -12.25 -29.69 2.14
C PRO A 99 -11.06 -28.74 2.28
N LEU A 100 -11.22 -27.51 2.81
CA LEU A 100 -10.15 -26.53 2.93
C LEU A 100 -8.99 -27.07 3.78
N ILE A 101 -7.76 -26.95 3.24
CA ILE A 101 -6.53 -27.30 3.94
C ILE A 101 -5.87 -26.00 4.40
N PHE A 102 -5.64 -25.85 5.71
CA PHE A 102 -4.83 -24.75 6.23
C PHE A 102 -3.35 -25.11 6.20
N VAL A 103 -2.54 -24.18 5.70
CA VAL A 103 -1.09 -24.30 5.61
C VAL A 103 -0.47 -23.17 6.43
N PRO A 104 0.44 -23.45 7.37
CA PRO A 104 1.18 -22.42 8.08
C PRO A 104 1.95 -21.52 7.12
N GLY A 105 1.97 -20.21 7.40
CA GLY A 105 2.68 -19.25 6.55
C GLY A 105 4.20 -19.29 6.75
N ARG A 106 4.96 -19.32 5.65
CA ARG A 106 6.45 -19.29 5.62
C ARG A 106 6.95 -17.90 5.20
N MET A 107 6.82 -16.90 6.08
CA MET A 107 7.09 -15.50 5.74
C MET A 107 8.52 -15.23 5.22
N SER A 108 9.52 -15.99 5.66
CA SER A 108 10.89 -15.91 5.14
C SER A 108 10.97 -16.29 3.66
N VAL A 109 10.31 -17.40 3.28
CA VAL A 109 10.24 -17.87 1.88
C VAL A 109 9.51 -16.84 1.01
N TYR A 110 8.38 -16.29 1.49
CA TYR A 110 7.64 -15.28 0.71
C TYR A 110 8.46 -14.01 0.46
N LYS A 111 9.27 -13.58 1.44
CA LYS A 111 10.19 -12.44 1.26
C LYS A 111 11.29 -12.74 0.26
N GLU A 112 11.85 -13.95 0.28
CA GLU A 112 12.86 -14.39 -0.67
C GLU A 112 12.30 -14.41 -2.10
N VAL A 113 11.13 -15.01 -2.29
CA VAL A 113 10.44 -15.04 -3.58
C VAL A 113 10.10 -13.61 -4.05
N SER A 114 9.64 -12.76 -3.15
CA SER A 114 9.40 -11.34 -3.45
C SER A 114 10.67 -10.64 -3.94
N ALA A 115 11.82 -10.88 -3.31
CA ALA A 115 13.10 -10.32 -3.74
C ALA A 115 13.49 -10.82 -5.15
N GLN A 116 13.25 -12.09 -5.48
CA GLN A 116 13.48 -12.64 -6.83
C GLN A 116 12.56 -11.97 -7.87
N ILE A 117 11.28 -11.73 -7.53
CA ILE A 117 10.35 -11.00 -8.40
C ILE A 117 10.84 -9.56 -8.64
N HIS A 118 11.28 -8.87 -7.59
CA HIS A 118 11.82 -7.53 -7.71
C HIS A 118 13.10 -7.47 -8.54
N ALA A 119 13.97 -8.49 -8.48
CA ALA A 119 15.14 -8.59 -9.34
C ALA A 119 14.74 -8.61 -10.84
N ILE A 120 13.67 -9.34 -11.19
CA ILE A 120 13.12 -9.33 -12.55
C ILE A 120 12.66 -7.90 -12.94
N PHE A 121 11.99 -7.16 -12.03
CA PHE A 121 11.53 -5.80 -12.33
C PHE A 121 12.68 -4.84 -12.58
N HIS A 122 13.76 -4.95 -11.79
CA HIS A 122 14.95 -4.11 -11.93
C HIS A 122 15.66 -4.22 -13.27
N ASP A 123 15.48 -5.30 -14.02
CA ASP A 123 16.01 -5.41 -15.38
C ASP A 123 15.32 -4.46 -16.37
N TYR A 124 14.14 -3.93 -16.02
CA TYR A 124 13.37 -3.03 -16.88
C TYR A 124 13.39 -1.57 -16.40
N THR A 125 13.36 -1.34 -15.10
CA THR A 125 13.34 0.02 -14.52
C THR A 125 13.81 0.00 -13.07
N ASP A 126 14.33 1.14 -12.57
CA ASP A 126 14.60 1.35 -11.14
C ASP A 126 13.45 2.09 -10.45
N LEU A 127 12.50 2.65 -11.22
CA LEU A 127 11.32 3.30 -10.69
C LEU A 127 10.26 2.23 -10.34
N ILE A 128 10.46 1.55 -9.20
CA ILE A 128 9.61 0.48 -8.69
C ILE A 128 9.08 0.91 -7.31
N GLU A 129 7.75 0.96 -7.16
CA GLU A 129 7.09 1.24 -5.88
C GLU A 129 6.39 -0.01 -5.36
N PRO A 130 6.98 -0.72 -4.38
CA PRO A 130 6.34 -1.85 -3.73
C PRO A 130 5.13 -1.40 -2.89
N LEU A 131 3.99 -2.03 -3.07
CA LEU A 131 2.82 -1.86 -2.19
C LEU A 131 2.78 -2.94 -1.10
N SER A 132 3.20 -4.16 -1.45
CA SER A 132 3.28 -5.33 -0.58
C SER A 132 4.44 -6.25 -1.02
N LEU A 133 4.47 -7.51 -0.56
CA LEU A 133 5.44 -8.51 -1.05
C LEU A 133 5.11 -9.03 -2.45
N ASP A 134 3.87 -8.86 -2.90
CA ASP A 134 3.32 -9.48 -4.11
C ASP A 134 2.85 -8.48 -5.16
N GLU A 135 2.86 -7.17 -4.87
CA GLU A 135 2.44 -6.17 -5.83
C GLU A 135 3.34 -4.93 -5.84
N ALA A 136 3.57 -4.40 -7.04
CA ALA A 136 4.35 -3.19 -7.25
C ALA A 136 3.87 -2.41 -8.47
N PHE A 137 4.07 -1.07 -8.42
CA PHE A 137 4.04 -0.22 -9.62
C PHE A 137 5.43 -0.11 -10.21
N LEU A 138 5.50 -0.12 -11.54
CA LEU A 138 6.70 0.11 -12.33
C LEU A 138 6.43 1.30 -13.26
N ASP A 139 7.26 2.31 -13.24
CA ASP A 139 7.28 3.34 -14.27
C ASP A 139 8.29 2.92 -15.34
N VAL A 140 7.78 2.55 -16.51
CA VAL A 140 8.56 2.10 -17.65
C VAL A 140 8.55 3.11 -18.80
N THR A 141 8.22 4.37 -18.52
CA THR A 141 8.23 5.46 -19.50
C THR A 141 9.61 5.53 -20.17
N HIS A 142 10.67 5.47 -19.35
CA HIS A 142 12.05 5.33 -19.78
C HIS A 142 12.62 4.01 -19.25
N ASN A 143 12.38 2.91 -19.97
CA ASN A 143 12.84 1.60 -19.54
C ASN A 143 14.26 1.29 -20.01
N LYS A 144 14.98 0.45 -19.25
CA LYS A 144 16.39 0.09 -19.49
C LYS A 144 16.62 -0.65 -20.79
N LYS A 145 15.63 -1.39 -21.28
CA LYS A 145 15.75 -2.23 -22.49
C LYS A 145 15.35 -1.50 -23.78
N GLY A 146 14.85 -0.26 -23.68
CA GLY A 146 14.39 0.50 -24.85
C GLY A 146 13.15 -0.10 -25.52
N ILE A 147 12.36 -0.91 -24.81
CA ILE A 147 11.13 -1.53 -25.34
C ILE A 147 10.06 -0.44 -25.44
N PRO A 148 9.51 -0.20 -26.66
CA PRO A 148 8.62 0.94 -26.86
C PRO A 148 7.24 0.78 -26.23
N LEU A 149 6.74 -0.46 -26.09
CA LEU A 149 5.38 -0.73 -25.60
C LEU A 149 5.42 -1.34 -24.19
N ALA A 150 4.78 -0.68 -23.23
CA ALA A 150 4.68 -1.19 -21.85
C ALA A 150 3.96 -2.57 -21.77
N VAL A 151 3.07 -2.86 -22.70
CA VAL A 151 2.39 -4.17 -22.76
C VAL A 151 3.38 -5.30 -23.06
N ASP A 152 4.40 -5.07 -23.86
CA ASP A 152 5.40 -6.09 -24.18
C ASP A 152 6.35 -6.31 -23.00
N ILE A 153 6.72 -5.23 -22.28
CA ILE A 153 7.43 -5.33 -20.99
C ILE A 153 6.61 -6.17 -20.00
N ALA A 154 5.32 -5.89 -19.86
CA ALA A 154 4.46 -6.64 -18.94
C ALA A 154 4.36 -8.13 -19.32
N LYS A 155 4.31 -8.47 -20.61
CA LYS A 155 4.34 -9.86 -21.10
C LYS A 155 5.66 -10.55 -20.75
N GLU A 156 6.79 -9.89 -21.02
CA GLU A 156 8.11 -10.44 -20.68
C GLU A 156 8.25 -10.68 -19.18
N ILE A 157 7.86 -9.72 -18.34
CA ILE A 157 7.89 -9.87 -16.88
C ILE A 157 7.04 -11.06 -16.43
N LYS A 158 5.81 -11.17 -16.91
CA LYS A 158 4.91 -12.30 -16.59
C LYS A 158 5.50 -13.63 -17.03
N GLN A 159 6.08 -13.69 -18.22
CA GLN A 159 6.73 -14.88 -18.76
C GLN A 159 7.92 -15.29 -17.90
N ARG A 160 8.81 -14.36 -17.56
CA ARG A 160 9.96 -14.61 -16.70
C ARG A 160 9.56 -15.09 -15.30
N ILE A 161 8.55 -14.46 -14.68
CA ILE A 161 8.02 -14.93 -13.40
C ILE A 161 7.55 -16.40 -13.51
N ARG A 162 6.91 -16.76 -14.62
CA ARG A 162 6.45 -18.14 -14.85
C ARG A 162 7.61 -19.11 -15.05
N GLU A 163 8.58 -18.76 -15.88
CA GLU A 163 9.70 -19.64 -16.24
C GLU A 163 10.73 -19.77 -15.12
N GLU A 164 11.09 -18.65 -14.48
CA GLU A 164 12.13 -18.61 -13.47
C GLU A 164 11.62 -19.03 -12.07
N LEU A 165 10.37 -18.67 -11.73
CA LEU A 165 9.83 -18.86 -10.39
C LEU A 165 8.66 -19.86 -10.31
N ASN A 166 8.15 -20.37 -11.43
CA ASN A 166 6.97 -21.24 -11.50
C ASN A 166 5.74 -20.62 -10.78
N LEU A 167 5.55 -19.31 -10.92
CA LEU A 167 4.45 -18.55 -10.36
C LEU A 167 3.71 -17.78 -11.47
N VAL A 168 2.52 -17.29 -11.13
CA VAL A 168 1.69 -16.54 -12.07
C VAL A 168 1.42 -15.16 -11.51
N ALA A 169 1.51 -14.14 -12.36
CA ALA A 169 1.19 -12.75 -12.05
C ALA A 169 0.14 -12.21 -13.02
N SER A 170 -0.64 -11.26 -12.56
CA SER A 170 -1.50 -10.43 -13.38
C SER A 170 -0.90 -9.03 -13.54
N ALA A 171 -1.06 -8.43 -14.72
CA ALA A 171 -0.51 -7.13 -15.04
C ALA A 171 -1.57 -6.17 -15.55
N GLY A 172 -1.57 -4.95 -15.04
CA GLY A 172 -2.37 -3.85 -15.52
C GLY A 172 -1.49 -2.72 -16.04
N ILE A 173 -1.81 -2.17 -17.19
CA ILE A 173 -1.03 -1.14 -17.86
C ILE A 173 -1.91 0.07 -18.12
N SER A 174 -1.42 1.26 -17.77
CA SER A 174 -2.07 2.53 -18.09
C SER A 174 -1.11 3.70 -17.98
N TYR A 175 -1.61 4.91 -18.13
CA TYR A 175 -0.83 6.16 -18.02
C TYR A 175 -0.74 6.70 -16.57
N ASN A 176 -1.40 6.07 -15.61
CA ASN A 176 -1.31 6.43 -14.20
C ASN A 176 -1.47 5.20 -13.27
N LYS A 177 -1.13 5.39 -11.99
CA LYS A 177 -1.15 4.31 -10.99
C LYS A 177 -2.55 3.77 -10.70
N PHE A 178 -3.56 4.66 -10.61
CA PHE A 178 -4.94 4.27 -10.34
C PHE A 178 -5.45 3.27 -11.38
N LEU A 179 -5.36 3.64 -12.65
CA LEU A 179 -5.86 2.80 -13.73
C LEU A 179 -5.04 1.53 -13.93
N ALA A 180 -3.70 1.61 -13.79
CA ALA A 180 -2.85 0.43 -13.85
C ALA A 180 -3.23 -0.61 -12.78
N LYS A 181 -3.50 -0.16 -11.53
CA LYS A 181 -3.92 -1.06 -10.46
C LYS A 181 -5.29 -1.67 -10.71
N VAL A 182 -6.26 -0.89 -11.15
CA VAL A 182 -7.60 -1.41 -11.48
C VAL A 182 -7.51 -2.40 -12.66
N ALA A 183 -6.68 -2.10 -13.67
CA ALA A 183 -6.47 -2.98 -14.81
C ALA A 183 -5.88 -4.34 -14.42
N SER A 184 -4.96 -4.39 -13.44
CA SER A 184 -4.36 -5.66 -13.00
C SER A 184 -5.36 -6.61 -12.36
N ASP A 185 -6.43 -6.08 -11.75
CA ASP A 185 -7.48 -6.88 -11.11
C ASP A 185 -8.58 -7.34 -12.09
N TYR A 186 -8.68 -6.69 -13.27
CA TYR A 186 -9.83 -6.86 -14.16
C TYR A 186 -9.97 -8.25 -14.78
N ARG A 187 -8.87 -8.95 -15.03
CA ARG A 187 -8.84 -10.28 -15.70
C ARG A 187 -8.09 -11.35 -14.91
N LYS A 188 -7.99 -11.25 -13.58
CA LYS A 188 -7.36 -12.29 -12.76
C LYS A 188 -8.09 -13.62 -12.86
N PRO A 189 -7.38 -14.76 -12.82
CA PRO A 189 -5.92 -14.92 -12.75
C PRO A 189 -5.24 -14.81 -14.12
N ASP A 190 -3.90 -14.67 -14.10
CA ASP A 190 -3.04 -14.59 -15.27
C ASP A 190 -3.43 -13.45 -16.24
N GLY A 191 -4.04 -12.41 -15.68
CA GLY A 191 -4.58 -11.28 -16.44
C GLY A 191 -3.49 -10.43 -17.09
N LEU A 192 -3.83 -9.85 -18.24
CA LEU A 192 -3.11 -8.77 -18.88
C LEU A 192 -4.14 -7.79 -19.42
N CYS A 193 -4.17 -6.60 -18.88
CA CYS A 193 -5.16 -5.59 -19.24
C CYS A 193 -4.50 -4.23 -19.43
N THR A 194 -4.75 -3.58 -20.56
CA THR A 194 -4.32 -2.21 -20.84
C THR A 194 -5.53 -1.30 -20.90
N ILE A 195 -5.48 -0.18 -20.18
CA ILE A 195 -6.46 0.89 -20.27
C ILE A 195 -5.78 2.07 -20.95
N HIS A 196 -6.14 2.29 -22.22
CA HIS A 196 -5.61 3.38 -23.02
C HIS A 196 -6.28 4.72 -22.63
N PRO A 197 -5.59 5.88 -22.73
CA PRO A 197 -6.18 7.19 -22.41
C PRO A 197 -7.54 7.45 -23.07
N ASP A 198 -7.69 7.11 -24.35
CA ASP A 198 -8.94 7.31 -25.10
C ASP A 198 -10.14 6.51 -24.57
N GLN A 199 -9.87 5.38 -23.90
CA GLN A 199 -10.88 4.48 -23.34
C GLN A 199 -11.07 4.67 -21.84
N ALA A 200 -10.18 5.42 -21.20
CA ALA A 200 -10.11 5.51 -19.75
C ALA A 200 -11.41 6.02 -19.12
N GLN A 201 -11.98 7.08 -19.68
CA GLN A 201 -13.20 7.67 -19.12
C GLN A 201 -14.40 6.74 -19.25
N GLU A 202 -14.58 6.08 -20.39
CA GLU A 202 -15.67 5.12 -20.59
C GLU A 202 -15.51 3.92 -19.63
N PHE A 203 -14.27 3.44 -19.44
CA PHE A 203 -13.96 2.38 -18.50
C PHE A 203 -14.31 2.81 -17.06
N ILE A 204 -13.88 4.00 -16.63
CA ILE A 204 -14.16 4.55 -15.30
C ILE A 204 -15.67 4.71 -15.07
N ASP A 205 -16.38 5.24 -16.03
CA ASP A 205 -17.83 5.49 -15.93
C ASP A 205 -18.62 4.20 -15.65
N ARG A 206 -18.14 3.05 -16.16
CA ARG A 206 -18.74 1.72 -15.93
C ARG A 206 -18.21 1.01 -14.71
N LEU A 207 -17.07 1.44 -14.16
CA LEU A 207 -16.38 0.77 -13.05
C LEU A 207 -17.26 0.81 -11.78
N PRO A 208 -17.55 -0.35 -11.14
CA PRO A 208 -18.22 -0.37 -9.85
C PRO A 208 -17.40 0.36 -8.80
N ILE A 209 -18.07 1.02 -7.86
CA ILE A 209 -17.39 1.86 -6.87
C ILE A 209 -16.47 1.06 -5.94
N GLU A 210 -16.77 -0.21 -5.70
CA GLU A 210 -15.95 -1.13 -4.92
C GLU A 210 -14.61 -1.47 -5.58
N ALA A 211 -14.52 -1.28 -6.90
CA ALA A 211 -13.30 -1.53 -7.67
C ALA A 211 -12.37 -0.30 -7.72
N PHE A 212 -12.82 0.84 -7.19
CA PHE A 212 -11.95 2.01 -7.08
C PHE A 212 -10.86 1.78 -6.03
N TRP A 213 -9.64 2.04 -6.40
CA TRP A 213 -8.51 1.92 -5.47
C TRP A 213 -8.70 2.78 -4.22
N GLY A 214 -8.62 2.15 -3.05
CA GLY A 214 -8.84 2.81 -1.75
C GLY A 214 -10.29 2.84 -1.28
N VAL A 215 -11.23 2.35 -2.07
CA VAL A 215 -12.64 2.22 -1.66
C VAL A 215 -12.86 0.85 -0.99
N GLY A 216 -12.78 0.82 0.33
CA GLY A 216 -13.10 -0.37 1.12
C GLY A 216 -14.61 -0.52 1.33
N LYS A 217 -15.04 -1.66 1.91
CA LYS A 217 -16.46 -2.00 2.14
C LYS A 217 -17.27 -0.92 2.85
N VAL A 218 -16.68 -0.25 3.86
CA VAL A 218 -17.37 0.82 4.62
C VAL A 218 -17.58 2.04 3.73
N THR A 219 -16.56 2.45 2.97
CA THR A 219 -16.64 3.58 2.04
C THR A 219 -17.63 3.30 0.92
N ALA A 220 -17.58 2.10 0.33
CA ALA A 220 -18.52 1.68 -0.70
C ALA A 220 -19.97 1.72 -0.20
N LYS A 221 -20.23 1.18 0.99
CA LYS A 221 -21.58 1.24 1.61
C LYS A 221 -22.05 2.69 1.80
N LYS A 222 -21.15 3.59 2.23
CA LYS A 222 -21.49 5.02 2.36
C LYS A 222 -21.75 5.65 1.00
N MET A 223 -20.96 5.34 -0.04
CA MET A 223 -21.19 5.84 -1.40
C MET A 223 -22.52 5.34 -1.96
N HIS A 224 -22.85 4.06 -1.78
CA HIS A 224 -24.14 3.49 -2.20
C HIS A 224 -25.33 4.18 -1.54
N SER A 225 -25.25 4.52 -0.24
CA SER A 225 -26.33 5.26 0.45
C SER A 225 -26.53 6.67 -0.08
N LEU A 226 -25.58 7.19 -0.87
CA LEU A 226 -25.63 8.47 -1.53
C LEU A 226 -26.00 8.35 -3.03
N GLY A 227 -26.36 7.15 -3.50
CA GLY A 227 -26.69 6.88 -4.90
C GLY A 227 -25.46 6.77 -5.81
N ILE A 228 -24.25 6.63 -5.24
CA ILE A 228 -23.00 6.49 -6.01
C ILE A 228 -22.65 5.01 -6.09
N HIS A 229 -22.90 4.38 -7.24
CA HIS A 229 -22.67 2.95 -7.48
C HIS A 229 -21.50 2.68 -8.45
N ARG A 230 -21.21 3.65 -9.33
CA ARG A 230 -20.18 3.54 -10.37
C ARG A 230 -19.44 4.85 -10.53
N GLY A 231 -18.36 4.81 -11.30
CA GLY A 231 -17.58 6.00 -11.62
C GLY A 231 -18.37 7.13 -12.26
N LYS A 232 -19.40 6.79 -13.06
CA LYS A 232 -20.28 7.80 -13.70
C LYS A 232 -20.97 8.69 -12.64
N GLU A 233 -21.59 8.10 -11.64
CA GLU A 233 -22.25 8.86 -10.56
C GLU A 233 -21.22 9.60 -9.70
N LEU A 234 -20.07 8.97 -9.42
CA LEU A 234 -18.99 9.63 -8.68
C LEU A 234 -18.47 10.87 -9.41
N LYS A 235 -18.36 10.82 -10.74
CA LYS A 235 -17.92 11.95 -11.57
C LYS A 235 -18.88 13.13 -11.51
N GLN A 236 -20.18 12.89 -11.32
CA GLN A 236 -21.20 13.94 -11.20
C GLN A 236 -21.12 14.69 -9.86
N CYS A 237 -20.45 14.12 -8.85
CA CYS A 237 -20.29 14.77 -7.55
C CYS A 237 -19.33 15.96 -7.65
N THR A 238 -19.64 17.03 -6.90
CA THR A 238 -18.74 18.17 -6.78
C THR A 238 -17.58 17.86 -5.83
N LEU A 239 -16.47 18.54 -6.02
CA LEU A 239 -15.30 18.41 -5.13
C LEU A 239 -15.68 18.76 -3.69
N GLU A 240 -16.44 19.82 -3.48
CA GLU A 240 -16.92 20.26 -2.18
C GLU A 240 -17.75 19.17 -1.47
N MET A 241 -18.68 18.53 -2.20
CA MET A 241 -19.49 17.42 -1.67
C MET A 241 -18.57 16.26 -1.23
N LEU A 242 -17.65 15.83 -2.09
CA LEU A 242 -16.77 14.69 -1.79
C LEU A 242 -15.81 14.97 -0.63
N THR A 243 -15.24 16.18 -0.55
CA THR A 243 -14.34 16.55 0.55
C THR A 243 -15.07 16.70 1.88
N ARG A 244 -16.30 17.22 1.88
CA ARG A 244 -17.16 17.28 3.07
C ARG A 244 -17.51 15.87 3.58
N LEU A 245 -17.76 14.90 2.69
CA LEU A 245 -18.21 13.55 3.06
C LEU A 245 -17.06 12.60 3.38
N PHE A 246 -15.93 12.73 2.69
CA PHE A 246 -14.81 11.78 2.74
C PHE A 246 -13.47 12.43 3.16
N GLY A 247 -13.47 13.71 3.54
CA GLY A 247 -12.26 14.43 3.94
C GLY A 247 -11.21 14.46 2.82
N LYS A 248 -9.95 14.22 3.18
CA LYS A 248 -8.83 14.20 2.20
C LYS A 248 -9.01 13.17 1.08
N ALA A 249 -9.69 12.05 1.35
CA ALA A 249 -9.96 11.05 0.32
C ALA A 249 -10.92 11.56 -0.77
N GLY A 250 -11.75 12.57 -0.46
CA GLY A 250 -12.65 13.19 -1.42
C GLY A 250 -11.93 13.80 -2.62
N TYR A 251 -10.74 14.40 -2.44
CA TYR A 251 -9.90 14.88 -3.54
C TYR A 251 -9.48 13.74 -4.46
N ILE A 252 -9.02 12.65 -3.88
CA ILE A 252 -8.57 11.47 -4.62
C ILE A 252 -9.73 10.86 -5.43
N TYR A 253 -10.90 10.72 -4.83
CA TYR A 253 -12.07 10.17 -5.53
C TYR A 253 -12.56 11.08 -6.66
N TYR A 254 -12.49 12.39 -6.46
CA TYR A 254 -12.83 13.37 -7.49
C TYR A 254 -11.92 13.25 -8.71
N ASP A 255 -10.60 13.15 -8.49
CA ASP A 255 -9.60 13.01 -9.53
C ASP A 255 -9.70 11.65 -10.22
N PHE A 256 -9.83 10.57 -9.46
CA PHE A 256 -9.96 9.21 -10.01
C PHE A 256 -11.17 9.06 -10.92
N ALA A 257 -12.32 9.65 -10.56
CA ALA A 257 -13.51 9.63 -11.40
C ALA A 257 -13.32 10.35 -12.76
N ARG A 258 -12.25 11.15 -12.88
CA ARG A 258 -11.86 11.89 -14.09
C ARG A 258 -10.61 11.32 -14.76
N GLY A 259 -10.17 10.15 -14.33
CA GLY A 259 -8.96 9.49 -14.85
C GLY A 259 -7.65 10.19 -14.48
N ILE A 260 -7.67 11.04 -13.47
CA ILE A 260 -6.51 11.82 -13.02
C ILE A 260 -5.86 11.14 -11.82
N ASP A 261 -4.56 10.82 -11.94
CA ASP A 261 -3.69 10.42 -10.83
C ASP A 261 -2.27 10.89 -11.14
N LEU A 262 -1.90 12.03 -10.57
CA LEU A 262 -0.61 12.67 -10.82
C LEU A 262 0.52 12.11 -9.94
N ARG A 263 0.21 11.20 -9.00
CA ARG A 263 1.22 10.62 -8.11
C ARG A 263 2.29 9.88 -8.91
N PRO A 264 3.59 10.19 -8.70
CA PRO A 264 4.67 9.45 -9.34
C PRO A 264 4.79 8.04 -8.74
N VAL A 265 5.53 7.18 -9.42
CA VAL A 265 6.06 5.94 -8.84
C VAL A 265 7.27 6.31 -7.99
N VAL A 266 7.21 5.99 -6.70
CA VAL A 266 8.21 6.36 -5.69
C VAL A 266 8.98 5.12 -5.28
N ALA A 267 10.25 5.02 -5.71
CA ALA A 267 11.09 3.86 -5.42
C ALA A 267 11.52 3.78 -3.96
N GLU A 268 11.71 4.92 -3.31
CA GLU A 268 12.17 4.99 -1.93
C GLU A 268 11.01 5.32 -0.98
N ARG A 269 10.86 4.50 0.04
CA ARG A 269 9.86 4.71 1.07
C ARG A 269 10.53 4.82 2.43
N ILE A 270 10.50 6.01 3.02
CA ILE A 270 10.95 6.23 4.39
C ILE A 270 9.97 5.56 5.36
N ARG A 271 10.49 4.68 6.21
CA ARG A 271 9.69 4.01 7.24
C ARG A 271 9.29 4.99 8.34
N LYS A 272 8.01 5.13 8.62
CA LYS A 272 7.47 6.08 9.63
C LYS A 272 7.21 5.44 10.99
N SER A 273 7.14 4.12 11.06
CA SER A 273 6.88 3.39 12.32
C SER A 273 7.30 1.94 12.25
N VAL A 274 7.57 1.35 13.41
CA VAL A 274 7.77 -0.09 13.61
C VAL A 274 6.90 -0.51 14.80
N GLY A 275 6.14 -1.59 14.65
CA GLY A 275 5.27 -2.11 15.69
C GLY A 275 5.06 -3.62 15.61
N CYS A 276 4.52 -4.16 16.68
CA CYS A 276 4.02 -5.53 16.76
C CYS A 276 2.73 -5.58 17.57
N GLU A 277 1.92 -6.59 17.35
CA GLU A 277 0.71 -6.82 18.10
C GLU A 277 0.40 -8.31 18.19
N HIS A 278 -0.06 -8.74 19.37
CA HIS A 278 -0.44 -10.12 19.66
C HIS A 278 -1.95 -10.21 19.86
N THR A 279 -2.62 -11.03 19.08
CA THR A 279 -3.96 -11.49 19.39
C THR A 279 -3.85 -12.67 20.36
N LEU A 280 -4.40 -12.52 21.55
CA LEU A 280 -4.29 -13.52 22.61
C LEU A 280 -5.15 -14.73 22.29
N GLU A 281 -4.75 -15.93 22.71
CA GLU A 281 -5.57 -17.15 22.54
C GLU A 281 -6.89 -17.04 23.30
N LYS A 282 -6.86 -16.47 24.50
CA LYS A 282 -8.03 -16.17 25.34
C LYS A 282 -8.00 -14.73 25.77
N ASP A 283 -9.18 -14.16 25.99
CA ASP A 283 -9.29 -12.80 26.51
C ASP A 283 -8.83 -12.76 27.97
N ILE A 284 -8.07 -11.74 28.35
CA ILE A 284 -7.50 -11.61 29.70
C ILE A 284 -7.95 -10.34 30.41
N THR A 285 -8.14 -10.45 31.73
CA THR A 285 -8.46 -9.33 32.64
C THR A 285 -7.46 -9.24 33.80
N ALA A 286 -6.81 -10.35 34.15
CA ALA A 286 -5.85 -10.39 35.25
C ALA A 286 -4.64 -9.49 34.97
N ARG A 287 -4.37 -8.55 35.87
CA ARG A 287 -3.27 -7.58 35.74
C ARG A 287 -1.93 -8.23 35.49
N SER A 288 -1.64 -9.36 36.17
CA SER A 288 -0.41 -10.12 35.99
C SER A 288 -0.29 -10.63 34.55
N SER A 289 -1.33 -11.24 34.00
CA SER A 289 -1.34 -11.73 32.62
C SER A 289 -1.16 -10.61 31.62
N VAL A 290 -1.84 -9.48 31.81
CA VAL A 290 -1.70 -8.30 30.91
C VAL A 290 -0.26 -7.73 30.95
N ILE A 291 0.38 -7.68 32.12
CA ILE A 291 1.78 -7.22 32.24
C ILE A 291 2.76 -8.18 31.59
N ILE A 292 2.52 -9.49 31.69
CA ILE A 292 3.35 -10.52 31.04
C ILE A 292 3.27 -10.37 29.52
N GLU A 293 2.05 -10.26 28.97
CA GLU A 293 1.88 -10.05 27.53
C GLU A 293 2.46 -8.73 27.05
N LEU A 294 2.29 -7.66 27.82
CA LEU A 294 2.90 -6.37 27.50
C LEU A 294 4.44 -6.47 27.45
N TYR A 295 5.05 -7.27 28.34
CA TYR A 295 6.49 -7.53 28.34
C TYR A 295 6.91 -8.30 27.08
N HIS A 296 6.18 -9.35 26.66
CA HIS A 296 6.46 -10.10 25.45
C HIS A 296 6.39 -9.19 24.21
N VAL A 297 5.33 -8.40 24.09
CA VAL A 297 5.17 -7.45 22.98
C VAL A 297 6.28 -6.39 22.98
N ALA A 298 6.68 -5.87 24.15
CA ALA A 298 7.77 -4.90 24.26
C ALA A 298 9.12 -5.50 23.84
N THR A 299 9.39 -6.74 24.23
CA THR A 299 10.62 -7.46 23.85
C THR A 299 10.68 -7.70 22.34
N GLU A 300 9.59 -8.18 21.76
CA GLU A 300 9.51 -8.36 20.30
C GLU A 300 9.63 -7.03 19.55
N LEU A 301 9.03 -5.95 20.07
CA LEU A 301 9.18 -4.63 19.47
C LEU A 301 10.64 -4.19 19.42
N VAL A 302 11.39 -4.36 20.50
CA VAL A 302 12.83 -4.03 20.55
C VAL A 302 13.63 -4.82 19.51
N GLU A 303 13.36 -6.11 19.34
CA GLU A 303 14.00 -6.93 18.30
C GLU A 303 13.65 -6.42 16.88
N ARG A 304 12.40 -6.04 16.66
CA ARG A 304 11.95 -5.46 15.37
C ARG A 304 12.60 -4.11 15.11
N LEU A 305 12.75 -3.25 16.12
CA LEU A 305 13.44 -1.96 16.01
C LEU A 305 14.89 -2.16 15.59
N LYS A 306 15.62 -3.06 16.28
CA LYS A 306 17.02 -3.42 15.94
C LYS A 306 17.15 -3.94 14.50
N ARG A 307 16.29 -4.90 14.13
CA ARG A 307 16.31 -5.52 12.78
C ARG A 307 16.06 -4.52 11.65
N ASN A 308 15.26 -3.49 11.92
CA ASN A 308 14.94 -2.47 10.93
C ASN A 308 15.80 -1.21 11.04
N ALA A 309 16.80 -1.20 11.93
CA ALA A 309 17.63 -0.02 12.26
C ALA A 309 16.75 1.24 12.47
N PHE A 310 15.63 1.09 13.19
CA PHE A 310 14.64 2.13 13.39
C PHE A 310 14.60 2.61 14.82
N SER A 311 14.60 3.93 14.99
CA SER A 311 14.28 4.61 16.24
C SER A 311 13.20 5.65 16.01
N GLY A 312 12.54 6.08 17.07
CA GLY A 312 11.55 7.15 17.06
C GLY A 312 11.21 7.54 18.48
N ASN A 313 10.52 8.65 18.65
CA ASN A 313 10.32 9.21 19.99
C ASN A 313 8.87 9.07 20.52
N THR A 314 7.97 8.48 19.75
CA THR A 314 6.57 8.30 20.16
C THR A 314 6.22 6.82 20.32
N LEU A 315 5.85 6.43 21.56
CA LEU A 315 5.31 5.09 21.85
C LEU A 315 3.79 5.12 21.82
N THR A 316 3.19 4.20 21.09
CA THR A 316 1.73 3.99 21.03
C THR A 316 1.40 2.60 21.55
N LEU A 317 0.56 2.53 22.60
CA LEU A 317 -0.10 1.33 23.06
C LEU A 317 -1.43 1.17 22.35
N LYS A 318 -1.68 0.00 21.79
CA LYS A 318 -2.94 -0.41 21.16
C LYS A 318 -3.57 -1.53 21.95
N ILE A 319 -4.81 -1.36 22.35
CA ILE A 319 -5.62 -2.38 23.02
C ILE A 319 -6.88 -2.63 22.20
N LYS A 320 -7.18 -3.89 21.93
CA LYS A 320 -8.45 -4.32 21.38
C LYS A 320 -9.14 -5.23 22.38
N PHE A 321 -10.37 -4.94 22.69
CA PHE A 321 -11.19 -5.69 23.63
C PHE A 321 -11.92 -6.86 22.97
N TYR A 322 -12.55 -7.72 23.77
CA TYR A 322 -13.33 -8.88 23.33
C TYR A 322 -14.46 -8.53 22.33
N ASP A 323 -15.03 -7.34 22.46
CA ASP A 323 -16.10 -6.80 21.61
C ASP A 323 -15.56 -6.12 20.32
N PHE A 324 -14.26 -6.30 20.00
CA PHE A 324 -13.54 -5.72 18.90
C PHE A 324 -13.40 -4.18 18.94
N LYS A 325 -13.87 -3.51 20.00
CA LYS A 325 -13.56 -2.11 20.20
C LYS A 325 -12.07 -1.94 20.45
N GLN A 326 -11.48 -0.95 19.78
CA GLN A 326 -10.06 -0.68 19.86
C GLN A 326 -9.83 0.74 20.39
N ILE A 327 -8.83 0.85 21.23
CA ILE A 327 -8.32 2.13 21.71
C ILE A 327 -6.80 2.20 21.50
N THR A 328 -6.28 3.40 21.38
CA THR A 328 -4.85 3.69 21.39
C THR A 328 -4.54 4.76 22.43
N ARG A 329 -3.34 4.67 23.01
CA ARG A 329 -2.75 5.70 23.86
C ARG A 329 -1.33 5.94 23.41
N SER A 330 -0.91 7.18 23.31
CA SER A 330 0.41 7.55 22.79
C SER A 330 1.11 8.51 23.74
N LEU A 331 2.42 8.37 23.84
CA LEU A 331 3.29 9.24 24.60
C LEU A 331 4.54 9.56 23.79
N THR A 332 4.83 10.83 23.61
CA THR A 332 6.04 11.30 22.92
C THR A 332 7.09 11.70 23.96
N GLN A 333 8.35 11.35 23.75
CA GLN A 333 9.49 11.65 24.57
C GLN A 333 10.47 12.55 23.83
N ASP A 334 11.36 13.20 24.55
CA ASP A 334 12.44 14.00 23.93
C ASP A 334 13.56 13.14 23.37
N LYS A 335 13.66 11.87 23.83
CA LYS A 335 14.67 10.88 23.41
C LYS A 335 14.08 9.78 22.55
N ASP A 336 14.93 9.18 21.73
CA ASP A 336 14.56 8.04 20.91
C ASP A 336 14.33 6.79 21.74
N LEU A 337 13.35 6.00 21.31
CA LEU A 337 12.93 4.76 21.95
C LEU A 337 13.41 3.57 21.11
N TYR A 338 14.37 2.83 21.64
CA TYR A 338 14.92 1.63 20.96
C TYR A 338 15.34 0.51 21.93
N ARG A 339 15.28 0.75 23.25
CA ARG A 339 15.65 -0.21 24.29
C ARG A 339 14.43 -0.61 25.11
N LEU A 340 14.47 -1.84 25.68
CA LEU A 340 13.40 -2.33 26.53
C LEU A 340 13.20 -1.47 27.78
N ASP A 341 14.30 -1.00 28.38
CA ASP A 341 14.27 -0.13 29.57
C ASP A 341 13.62 1.24 29.31
N ASP A 342 13.61 1.70 28.07
CA ASP A 342 12.92 2.91 27.67
C ASP A 342 11.44 2.65 27.38
N ILE A 343 11.13 1.55 26.70
CA ILE A 343 9.80 1.22 26.18
C ILE A 343 8.87 0.65 27.24
N LEU A 344 9.33 -0.31 28.03
CA LEU A 344 8.47 -1.02 28.99
C LEU A 344 7.88 -0.15 30.10
N PRO A 345 8.64 0.78 30.74
CA PRO A 345 8.06 1.70 31.72
C PRO A 345 6.96 2.59 31.11
N LEU A 346 7.17 3.12 29.90
CA LEU A 346 6.19 3.95 29.21
C LEU A 346 4.96 3.15 28.79
N ALA A 347 5.14 1.91 28.31
CA ALA A 347 4.03 1.02 28.00
C ALA A 347 3.17 0.71 29.24
N LYS A 348 3.79 0.48 30.38
CA LYS A 348 3.09 0.33 31.67
C LYS A 348 2.38 1.60 32.11
N GLN A 349 2.95 2.78 31.86
CA GLN A 349 2.31 4.06 32.15
C GLN A 349 1.05 4.23 31.28
N LEU A 350 1.14 4.01 29.96
CA LEU A 350 0.01 4.08 29.04
C LEU A 350 -1.08 3.07 29.37
N LEU A 351 -0.70 1.88 29.86
CA LEU A 351 -1.67 0.86 30.27
C LEU A 351 -2.51 1.29 31.48
N LYS A 352 -1.98 2.11 32.39
CA LYS A 352 -2.73 2.64 33.54
C LYS A 352 -3.93 3.51 33.14
N GLU A 353 -3.90 4.08 31.92
CA GLU A 353 -4.98 4.89 31.38
C GLU A 353 -6.11 4.05 30.74
N VAL A 354 -5.97 2.72 30.79
CA VAL A 354 -6.91 1.78 30.17
C VAL A 354 -7.62 0.97 31.24
N ASP A 355 -8.95 1.09 31.32
CA ASP A 355 -9.76 0.21 32.15
C ASP A 355 -10.10 -1.07 31.38
N TYR A 356 -9.51 -2.17 31.79
CA TYR A 356 -9.75 -3.51 31.26
C TYR A 356 -10.36 -4.47 32.30
N THR A 357 -10.77 -3.99 33.46
CA THR A 357 -11.37 -4.80 34.51
C THR A 357 -12.76 -5.30 34.09
N ILE A 358 -13.50 -4.45 33.41
CA ILE A 358 -14.85 -4.74 32.90
C ILE A 358 -14.83 -5.27 31.46
N ARG A 359 -13.73 -4.95 30.72
CA ARG A 359 -13.59 -5.30 29.29
C ARG A 359 -12.34 -6.13 29.08
N PRO A 360 -12.47 -7.47 28.97
CA PRO A 360 -11.32 -8.34 28.70
C PRO A 360 -10.56 -7.94 27.44
N ILE A 361 -9.23 -8.00 27.53
CA ILE A 361 -8.32 -7.68 26.43
C ILE A 361 -8.18 -8.88 25.51
N ARG A 362 -8.42 -8.65 24.23
CA ARG A 362 -8.24 -9.60 23.12
C ARG A 362 -6.89 -9.45 22.41
N LEU A 363 -6.37 -8.22 22.32
CA LEU A 363 -5.13 -7.93 21.60
C LEU A 363 -4.38 -6.79 22.29
N ILE A 364 -3.07 -6.96 22.38
CA ILE A 364 -2.13 -5.94 22.86
C ILE A 364 -1.11 -5.67 21.74
N GLY A 365 -0.84 -4.39 21.47
CA GLY A 365 0.18 -3.98 20.52
C GLY A 365 0.96 -2.76 21.00
N LEU A 366 2.21 -2.67 20.57
CA LEU A 366 3.08 -1.51 20.76
C LEU A 366 3.67 -1.07 19.42
N THR A 367 3.79 0.23 19.25
CA THR A 367 4.38 0.84 18.05
C THR A 367 5.26 2.00 18.44
N VAL A 368 6.47 2.06 17.89
CA VAL A 368 7.34 3.24 17.92
C VAL A 368 7.22 3.95 16.59
N SER A 369 7.02 5.26 16.64
CA SER A 369 6.83 6.13 15.47
C SER A 369 7.54 7.47 15.66
N ASN A 370 7.39 8.37 14.69
CA ASN A 370 7.99 9.68 14.67
C ASN A 370 9.53 9.58 14.76
N PRO A 371 10.21 9.01 13.72
CA PRO A 371 11.66 9.07 13.66
C PRO A 371 12.10 10.53 13.64
N LYS A 372 13.22 10.83 14.27
CA LYS A 372 13.85 12.13 14.04
C LYS A 372 14.19 12.16 12.55
N GLU A 373 13.69 13.17 11.86
CA GLU A 373 14.22 13.48 10.53
C GLU A 373 15.71 13.77 10.74
N GLU A 374 16.60 13.05 10.06
CA GLU A 374 17.95 13.54 9.86
C GLU A 374 17.74 14.90 9.18
N GLN A 375 17.92 15.97 9.93
CA GLN A 375 18.10 17.28 9.34
C GLN A 375 19.38 17.13 8.52
N GLU A 376 19.26 16.85 7.23
CA GLU A 376 20.27 17.31 6.30
C GLU A 376 20.37 18.79 6.60
N GLU A 377 21.45 19.19 7.25
CA GLU A 377 21.84 20.59 7.30
C GLU A 377 22.03 21.00 5.84
N ILE A 378 20.93 21.52 5.26
CA ILE A 378 21.02 22.29 4.03
C ILE A 378 21.76 23.55 4.49
N HIS A 379 23.08 23.50 4.42
CA HIS A 379 23.88 24.69 4.39
C HIS A 379 23.51 25.44 3.09
N GLU A 380 22.35 26.11 3.10
CA GLU A 380 22.09 27.18 2.18
C GLU A 380 23.07 28.32 2.55
N GLU A 381 24.25 28.27 1.95
CA GLU A 381 25.08 29.46 1.86
C GLU A 381 24.30 30.50 1.03
N TRP A 382 23.55 31.31 1.72
CA TRP A 382 22.96 32.50 1.14
C TRP A 382 24.13 33.43 0.73
N LYS A 383 24.59 33.36 -0.52
CA LYS A 383 25.44 34.37 -1.12
C LYS A 383 24.52 35.54 -1.46
N GLN A 384 24.65 36.61 -0.70
CA GLN A 384 24.06 37.90 -1.04
C GLN A 384 24.70 38.37 -2.33
N LEU A 385 23.96 38.35 -3.45
CA LEU A 385 24.38 38.94 -4.70
C LEU A 385 24.27 40.46 -4.56
N GLU A 386 25.40 41.19 -4.45
CA GLU A 386 25.41 42.61 -4.61
C GLU A 386 25.15 42.93 -6.09
N LEU A 387 24.04 43.59 -6.34
CA LEU A 387 23.74 44.16 -7.65
C LEU A 387 24.46 45.48 -7.77
N GLU A 388 25.56 45.50 -8.52
CA GLU A 388 26.17 46.75 -8.98
C GLU A 388 25.26 47.38 -10.03
N PHE A 389 24.68 48.51 -9.72
CA PHE A 389 24.02 49.36 -10.71
C PHE A 389 25.08 50.27 -11.33
N GLU A 390 25.44 50.03 -12.58
CA GLU A 390 26.16 50.99 -13.38
C GLU A 390 25.24 52.21 -13.57
N GLY A 391 25.64 53.35 -13.01
CA GLY A 391 24.98 54.61 -13.24
C GLY A 391 25.36 55.14 -14.62
N GLU A 392 24.36 55.34 -15.48
CA GLU A 392 24.54 56.17 -16.71
C GLU A 392 24.66 57.63 -16.28
N GLU A 393 25.81 58.27 -16.70
CA GLU A 393 25.93 59.69 -16.83
C GLU A 393 25.30 60.19 -18.14
#